data_1169485bad8cbea24b011d792c19302b
#
_entry.id   1169485bad8cbea24b011d792c19302b
#
_cell.length_a   1.000
_cell.length_b   1.000
_cell.length_c   1.000
_cell.angle_alpha   90.00
_cell.angle_beta   90.00
_cell.angle_gamma   90.00
#
_symmetry.space_group_name_H-M   'P 1'
#
loop_
_entity.id
_entity.type
_entity.pdbx_description
1 polymer ?
#
loop_
_entity_poly.entity_id
_entity_poly.type
_entity_poly.pdbx_seq_one_letter_code
_entity_poly.pdbx_strand_id
1 'polypeptide(L)'
;KAGFPVGLALHMGKILECASIAATPGSGSDCMLGTLKQDCFILETPNPDRKCTVTSIAAHTLYEKNNPYKLYGPGGIIDLEETKFTQLDDRRVKVSGSQFMPSEEYTIKLEGARKIGYRTISIAGTRDPIMIRQIDDILEAVKSMTRRNFSHESTDDYEILFAIYGRDGVMGKLEPNKDMKPHELGIIIEVIARTQELANTICSFTRSSLLHYGYPGRIATAGNLAFRYSPSDIPSGEVYEFSLYHLLTVEDPKEYFPVTLKELG
;
A
#
# COMPACT_ATOMS: atom_id res chain seq x y z
N LYS A 1 -15.48 1.89 -34.18
CA LYS A 1 -14.04 1.48 -34.37
C LYS A 1 -13.31 2.70 -34.92
N ALA A 2 -12.60 3.43 -34.05
CA ALA A 2 -11.95 4.69 -34.44
C ALA A 2 -10.65 4.51 -35.27
N GLY A 3 -10.20 3.25 -35.51
CA GLY A 3 -9.00 2.98 -36.30
C GLY A 3 -7.67 3.37 -35.66
N PHE A 4 -7.66 3.71 -34.37
CA PHE A 4 -6.43 4.03 -33.65
C PHE A 4 -5.63 2.77 -33.26
N PRO A 5 -4.28 2.86 -33.19
CA PRO A 5 -3.42 1.77 -32.74
C PRO A 5 -3.73 1.35 -31.31
N VAL A 6 -4.03 0.08 -31.11
CA VAL A 6 -4.42 -0.48 -29.81
C VAL A 6 -3.32 -0.29 -28.75
N GLY A 7 -2.05 -0.50 -29.11
CA GLY A 7 -0.92 -0.38 -28.20
C GLY A 7 -0.80 1.02 -27.61
N LEU A 8 -0.94 2.07 -28.44
CA LEU A 8 -0.93 3.46 -27.97
C LEU A 8 -2.13 3.77 -27.08
N ALA A 9 -3.32 3.29 -27.45
CA ALA A 9 -4.53 3.53 -26.67
C ALA A 9 -4.45 2.88 -25.27
N LEU A 10 -4.00 1.64 -25.19
CA LEU A 10 -3.84 0.91 -23.93
C LEU A 10 -2.73 1.52 -23.06
N HIS A 11 -1.60 1.91 -23.67
CA HIS A 11 -0.52 2.57 -22.94
C HIS A 11 -0.96 3.93 -22.37
N MET A 12 -1.67 4.73 -23.19
CA MET A 12 -2.26 5.98 -22.71
C MET A 12 -3.23 5.75 -21.55
N GLY A 13 -4.11 4.73 -21.67
CA GLY A 13 -5.06 4.36 -20.64
C GLY A 13 -4.41 3.98 -19.32
N LYS A 14 -3.30 3.22 -19.37
CA LYS A 14 -2.51 2.84 -18.19
C LYS A 14 -1.98 4.05 -17.42
N ILE A 15 -1.65 5.13 -18.11
CA ILE A 15 -1.18 6.36 -17.45
C ILE A 15 -2.36 7.20 -16.97
N LEU A 16 -3.41 7.34 -17.78
CA LEU A 16 -4.58 8.15 -17.47
C LEU A 16 -5.42 7.61 -16.31
N GLU A 17 -5.36 6.31 -16.02
CA GLU A 17 -6.07 5.72 -14.87
C GLU A 17 -5.71 6.38 -13.53
N CYS A 18 -4.48 6.86 -13.40
CA CYS A 18 -3.99 7.57 -12.20
C CYS A 18 -4.05 9.09 -12.33
N ALA A 19 -4.55 9.61 -13.46
CA ALA A 19 -4.72 11.04 -13.70
C ALA A 19 -3.46 11.86 -13.36
N SER A 20 -3.60 12.98 -12.69
CA SER A 20 -2.49 13.90 -12.38
C SER A 20 -1.50 13.37 -11.33
N ILE A 21 -1.66 12.16 -10.81
CA ILE A 21 -0.58 11.48 -10.06
C ILE A 21 0.64 11.28 -10.97
N ALA A 22 0.44 11.08 -12.28
CA ALA A 22 1.50 10.97 -13.28
C ALA A 22 2.12 12.33 -13.69
N ALA A 23 1.66 13.44 -13.15
CA ALA A 23 2.24 14.77 -13.37
C ALA A 23 3.32 15.12 -12.35
N THR A 24 3.91 16.32 -12.48
CA THR A 24 4.90 16.87 -11.54
C THR A 24 4.50 18.29 -11.11
N PRO A 25 4.30 18.55 -9.79
CA PRO A 25 4.18 17.56 -8.72
C PRO A 25 2.92 16.69 -8.90
N GLY A 26 3.01 15.40 -8.51
CA GLY A 26 1.89 14.48 -8.60
C GLY A 26 0.76 14.77 -7.60
N SER A 27 -0.50 14.51 -7.97
CA SER A 27 -1.65 14.67 -7.09
C SER A 27 -2.84 13.83 -7.55
N GLY A 28 -3.55 13.23 -6.60
CA GLY A 28 -4.82 12.55 -6.87
C GLY A 28 -6.04 13.46 -6.97
N SER A 29 -5.87 14.79 -6.82
CA SER A 29 -6.98 15.75 -6.79
C SER A 29 -7.27 16.46 -8.11
N ASP A 30 -6.45 16.23 -9.14
CA ASP A 30 -6.54 16.87 -10.45
C ASP A 30 -6.75 15.85 -11.57
N CYS A 31 -7.09 16.34 -12.75
CA CYS A 31 -7.22 15.51 -13.95
C CYS A 31 -5.96 15.61 -14.86
N MET A 32 -5.89 14.66 -15.77
CA MET A 32 -4.94 14.64 -16.89
C MET A 32 -5.72 14.43 -18.19
N LEU A 33 -5.28 15.07 -19.25
CA LEU A 33 -5.83 14.92 -20.58
C LEU A 33 -4.87 14.12 -21.45
N GLY A 34 -5.45 13.17 -22.21
CA GLY A 34 -4.73 12.38 -23.21
C GLY A 34 -5.31 12.62 -24.60
N THR A 35 -4.49 13.08 -25.52
CA THR A 35 -4.86 13.20 -26.93
C THR A 35 -4.25 12.05 -27.73
N LEU A 36 -5.08 11.11 -28.16
CA LEU A 36 -4.66 9.97 -28.98
C LEU A 36 -4.63 10.35 -30.47
N LYS A 37 -3.52 10.01 -31.13
CA LYS A 37 -3.30 10.18 -32.58
C LYS A 37 -2.93 8.86 -33.22
N GLN A 38 -2.75 8.83 -34.54
CA GLN A 38 -2.42 7.62 -35.31
C GLN A 38 -1.05 7.02 -34.94
N ASP A 39 -0.08 7.87 -34.62
CA ASP A 39 1.33 7.50 -34.40
C ASP A 39 1.82 7.75 -32.97
N CYS A 40 1.03 8.43 -32.14
CA CYS A 40 1.41 8.83 -30.79
C CYS A 40 0.19 9.18 -29.93
N PHE A 41 0.45 9.42 -28.65
CA PHE A 41 -0.45 10.19 -27.80
C PHE A 41 0.29 11.31 -27.09
N ILE A 42 -0.46 12.33 -26.66
CA ILE A 42 0.06 13.49 -25.95
C ILE A 42 -0.64 13.55 -24.60
N LEU A 43 0.14 13.74 -23.54
CA LEU A 43 -0.34 13.91 -22.18
C LEU A 43 -0.07 15.33 -21.68
N GLU A 44 -1.09 15.90 -21.04
CA GLU A 44 -1.04 17.22 -20.43
C GLU A 44 -1.98 17.33 -19.23
N THR A 45 -1.74 18.28 -18.35
CA THR A 45 -2.64 18.61 -17.24
C THR A 45 -3.17 20.04 -17.42
N PRO A 46 -4.48 20.29 -17.24
CA PRO A 46 -5.04 21.63 -17.31
C PRO A 46 -4.61 22.52 -16.14
N ASN A 47 -4.22 21.93 -15.01
CA ASN A 47 -3.79 22.70 -13.84
C ASN A 47 -2.46 23.41 -14.12
N PRO A 48 -2.37 24.77 -14.00
CA PRO A 48 -1.16 25.55 -14.28
C PRO A 48 0.01 25.22 -13.35
N ASP A 49 -0.25 24.75 -12.14
CA ASP A 49 0.75 24.44 -11.13
C ASP A 49 1.41 23.06 -11.33
N ARG A 50 0.97 22.31 -12.35
CA ARG A 50 1.44 20.95 -12.66
C ARG A 50 1.87 20.84 -14.12
N LYS A 51 2.74 19.89 -14.39
CA LYS A 51 3.20 19.62 -15.75
C LYS A 51 3.49 18.13 -15.96
N CYS A 52 3.32 17.66 -17.18
CA CYS A 52 3.83 16.37 -17.60
C CYS A 52 5.29 16.54 -18.02
N THR A 53 6.17 15.72 -17.49
CA THR A 53 7.59 15.64 -17.86
C THR A 53 7.92 14.26 -18.38
N VAL A 54 8.95 14.14 -19.19
CA VAL A 54 9.44 12.83 -19.66
C VAL A 54 9.66 11.90 -18.48
N THR A 55 10.29 12.39 -17.41
CA THR A 55 10.58 11.60 -16.22
C THR A 55 9.29 11.12 -15.53
N SER A 56 8.31 12.02 -15.32
CA SER A 56 7.08 11.65 -14.61
C SER A 56 6.23 10.66 -15.41
N ILE A 57 6.12 10.83 -16.71
CA ILE A 57 5.35 9.93 -17.58
C ILE A 57 6.04 8.58 -17.76
N ALA A 58 7.36 8.55 -17.94
CA ALA A 58 8.12 7.31 -18.03
C ALA A 58 8.06 6.53 -16.70
N ALA A 59 8.27 7.20 -15.57
CA ALA A 59 8.16 6.59 -14.25
C ALA A 59 6.75 6.00 -14.03
N HIS A 60 5.70 6.72 -14.44
CA HIS A 60 4.33 6.25 -14.30
C HIS A 60 3.98 5.10 -15.25
N THR A 61 4.60 5.04 -16.42
CA THR A 61 4.52 3.88 -17.31
C THR A 61 5.03 2.60 -16.63
N LEU A 62 6.09 2.72 -15.83
CA LEU A 62 6.86 1.60 -15.30
C LEU A 62 6.52 1.20 -13.87
N TYR A 63 5.77 2.03 -13.12
CA TYR A 63 5.45 1.72 -11.73
C TYR A 63 4.63 0.41 -11.62
N GLU A 64 4.85 -0.34 -10.54
CA GLU A 64 4.24 -1.65 -10.29
C GLU A 64 4.55 -2.72 -11.34
N LYS A 65 5.61 -2.53 -12.13
CA LYS A 65 6.02 -3.47 -13.18
C LYS A 65 7.41 -4.03 -12.92
N ASN A 66 7.53 -5.33 -13.08
CA ASN A 66 8.80 -6.05 -12.96
C ASN A 66 9.54 -6.18 -14.31
N ASN A 67 8.87 -5.90 -15.42
CA ASN A 67 9.46 -5.88 -16.76
C ASN A 67 9.26 -4.48 -17.37
N PRO A 68 10.35 -3.70 -17.63
CA PRO A 68 10.25 -2.35 -18.17
C PRO A 68 9.84 -2.31 -19.66
N TYR A 69 9.93 -3.42 -20.36
CA TYR A 69 9.67 -3.47 -21.79
C TYR A 69 8.34 -4.10 -22.15
N LYS A 70 7.71 -4.84 -21.25
CA LYS A 70 6.49 -5.59 -21.55
C LYS A 70 5.46 -5.42 -20.44
N LEU A 71 4.30 -4.86 -20.79
CA LEU A 71 3.17 -4.75 -19.87
C LEU A 71 2.14 -5.83 -20.24
N TYR A 72 2.03 -6.84 -19.40
CA TYR A 72 1.10 -7.95 -19.60
C TYR A 72 -0.32 -7.52 -19.25
N GLY A 73 -1.26 -7.82 -20.13
CA GLY A 73 -2.68 -7.56 -19.96
C GLY A 73 -3.55 -8.75 -20.40
N PRO A 74 -4.86 -8.69 -20.17
CA PRO A 74 -5.78 -9.81 -20.39
C PRO A 74 -5.77 -10.39 -21.79
N GLY A 75 -5.71 -9.56 -22.82
CA GLY A 75 -5.78 -9.98 -24.22
C GLY A 75 -4.46 -9.89 -24.97
N GLY A 76 -3.34 -9.61 -24.27
CA GLY A 76 -2.05 -9.49 -24.91
C GLY A 76 -1.04 -8.68 -24.11
N ILE A 77 0.00 -8.26 -24.80
CA ILE A 77 1.15 -7.57 -24.22
C ILE A 77 1.30 -6.21 -24.91
N ILE A 78 1.49 -5.15 -24.11
CA ILE A 78 1.95 -3.88 -24.65
C ILE A 78 3.47 -3.92 -24.66
N ASP A 79 4.05 -3.91 -25.86
CA ASP A 79 5.48 -3.85 -26.08
C ASP A 79 5.94 -2.40 -26.06
N LEU A 80 6.92 -2.10 -25.21
CA LEU A 80 7.47 -0.77 -24.98
C LEU A 80 8.93 -0.62 -25.48
N GLU A 81 9.51 -1.64 -26.09
CA GLU A 81 10.93 -1.62 -26.51
C GLU A 81 11.26 -0.42 -27.42
N GLU A 82 10.33 -0.08 -28.34
CA GLU A 82 10.47 1.05 -29.25
C GLU A 82 9.78 2.33 -28.75
N THR A 83 9.32 2.33 -27.49
CA THR A 83 8.60 3.49 -26.95
C THR A 83 9.53 4.68 -26.73
N LYS A 84 9.09 5.84 -27.22
CA LYS A 84 9.81 7.11 -27.11
C LYS A 84 8.97 8.13 -26.38
N PHE A 85 9.58 8.76 -25.38
CA PHE A 85 9.00 9.87 -24.63
C PHE A 85 9.69 11.16 -25.09
N THR A 86 8.93 12.14 -25.54
CA THR A 86 9.44 13.40 -26.07
C THR A 86 8.75 14.57 -25.39
N GLN A 87 9.52 15.45 -24.77
CA GLN A 87 8.99 16.71 -24.24
C GLN A 87 8.62 17.61 -25.43
N LEU A 88 7.35 18.03 -25.52
CA LEU A 88 6.89 18.93 -26.57
C LEU A 88 7.12 20.42 -26.20
N ASP A 89 6.86 20.73 -24.95
CA ASP A 89 7.07 22.03 -24.33
C ASP A 89 7.27 21.82 -22.81
N ASP A 90 7.21 22.86 -22.03
CA ASP A 90 7.41 22.79 -20.57
C ASP A 90 6.34 21.97 -19.81
N ARG A 91 5.22 21.64 -20.47
CA ARG A 91 4.04 21.05 -19.83
C ARG A 91 3.53 19.74 -20.47
N ARG A 92 3.89 19.45 -21.73
CA ARG A 92 3.30 18.35 -22.51
C ARG A 92 4.35 17.32 -22.93
N VAL A 93 3.96 16.05 -22.86
CA VAL A 93 4.80 14.94 -23.31
C VAL A 93 4.10 14.16 -24.41
N LYS A 94 4.81 13.91 -25.49
CA LYS A 94 4.42 12.98 -26.55
C LYS A 94 5.02 11.62 -26.27
N VAL A 95 4.20 10.56 -26.43
CA VAL A 95 4.62 9.16 -26.35
C VAL A 95 4.27 8.46 -27.67
N SER A 96 5.23 7.72 -28.23
CA SER A 96 5.08 6.98 -29.49
C SER A 96 5.80 5.66 -29.43
N GLY A 97 5.48 4.74 -30.38
CA GLY A 97 6.19 3.48 -30.54
C GLY A 97 5.66 2.30 -29.74
N SER A 98 4.73 2.51 -28.81
CA SER A 98 4.10 1.41 -28.06
C SER A 98 3.26 0.54 -28.98
N GLN A 99 3.49 -0.78 -28.96
CA GLN A 99 2.81 -1.76 -29.79
C GLN A 99 1.97 -2.71 -28.95
N PHE A 100 0.96 -3.33 -29.55
CA PHE A 100 0.16 -4.37 -28.92
C PHE A 100 0.36 -5.70 -29.63
N MET A 101 0.76 -6.70 -28.87
CA MET A 101 0.90 -8.07 -29.31
C MET A 101 -0.27 -8.88 -28.71
N PRO A 102 -1.26 -9.30 -29.52
CA PRO A 102 -2.37 -10.12 -29.02
C PRO A 102 -1.85 -11.45 -28.46
N SER A 103 -2.44 -11.92 -27.37
CA SER A 103 -2.27 -13.31 -26.92
C SER A 103 -3.21 -14.25 -27.65
N GLU A 104 -2.84 -15.53 -27.71
CA GLU A 104 -3.72 -16.59 -28.28
C GLU A 104 -4.90 -16.84 -27.32
N GLU A 105 -4.67 -16.74 -26.02
CA GLU A 105 -5.69 -16.91 -25.00
C GLU A 105 -6.01 -15.58 -24.32
N TYR A 106 -7.29 -15.38 -24.02
CA TYR A 106 -7.72 -14.26 -23.20
C TYR A 106 -7.78 -14.70 -21.73
N THR A 107 -7.11 -13.98 -20.86
CA THR A 107 -7.12 -14.28 -19.43
C THR A 107 -7.70 -13.12 -18.62
N ILE A 108 -8.39 -13.45 -17.54
CA ILE A 108 -8.78 -12.48 -16.51
C ILE A 108 -8.05 -12.78 -15.21
N LYS A 109 -7.68 -11.73 -14.51
CA LYS A 109 -7.02 -11.84 -13.21
C LYS A 109 -8.08 -11.92 -12.11
N LEU A 110 -8.01 -12.98 -11.31
CA LEU A 110 -8.80 -13.15 -10.12
C LEU A 110 -7.94 -12.84 -8.90
N GLU A 111 -8.42 -11.95 -8.08
CA GLU A 111 -7.81 -11.60 -6.80
C GLU A 111 -8.84 -11.77 -5.69
N GLY A 112 -8.39 -12.30 -4.57
CA GLY A 112 -9.27 -12.53 -3.43
C GLY A 112 -8.58 -12.25 -2.12
N ALA A 113 -9.39 -11.90 -1.12
CA ALA A 113 -8.95 -11.74 0.25
C ALA A 113 -9.74 -12.71 1.15
N ARG A 114 -9.07 -13.25 2.17
CA ARG A 114 -9.73 -14.04 3.21
C ARG A 114 -9.64 -13.32 4.55
N LYS A 115 -10.66 -13.46 5.36
CA LYS A 115 -10.64 -12.99 6.74
C LYS A 115 -9.70 -13.85 7.56
N ILE A 116 -8.79 -13.20 8.31
CA ILE A 116 -7.84 -13.86 9.21
C ILE A 116 -8.16 -13.63 10.68
N GLY A 117 -9.04 -12.69 11.00
CA GLY A 117 -9.42 -12.43 12.38
C GLY A 117 -10.02 -11.05 12.59
N TYR A 118 -9.85 -10.57 13.81
CA TYR A 118 -10.29 -9.24 14.27
C TYR A 118 -9.12 -8.52 14.93
N ARG A 119 -9.05 -7.21 14.72
CA ARG A 119 -7.96 -6.37 15.23
C ARG A 119 -8.42 -5.48 16.37
N THR A 120 -7.55 -5.35 17.38
CA THR A 120 -7.61 -4.27 18.36
C THR A 120 -6.26 -3.60 18.40
N ILE A 121 -6.24 -2.26 18.45
CA ILE A 121 -5.03 -1.46 18.55
C ILE A 121 -5.05 -0.59 19.79
N SER A 122 -3.87 -0.31 20.34
CA SER A 122 -3.68 0.74 21.34
C SER A 122 -2.46 1.58 20.96
N ILE A 123 -2.61 2.90 21.02
CA ILE A 123 -1.58 3.86 20.62
C ILE A 123 -1.03 4.54 21.87
N ALA A 124 0.26 4.40 22.07
CA ALA A 124 0.97 4.94 23.21
C ALA A 124 2.21 5.72 22.79
N GLY A 125 2.66 6.63 23.62
CA GLY A 125 3.92 7.34 23.44
C GLY A 125 4.82 7.20 24.66
N THR A 126 6.13 7.28 24.44
CA THR A 126 7.12 7.39 25.54
C THR A 126 8.20 8.40 25.20
N ARG A 127 8.67 9.11 26.24
CA ARG A 127 9.82 10.04 26.17
C ARG A 127 10.94 9.66 27.14
N ASP A 128 10.78 8.57 27.89
CA ASP A 128 11.83 8.12 28.79
C ASP A 128 13.04 7.61 27.97
N PRO A 129 14.21 8.30 28.05
CA PRO A 129 15.38 7.92 27.28
C PRO A 129 15.94 6.54 27.66
N ILE A 130 15.64 6.05 28.88
CA ILE A 130 16.06 4.73 29.33
C ILE A 130 15.16 3.67 28.69
N MET A 131 13.85 3.87 28.71
CA MET A 131 12.90 3.00 28.04
C MET A 131 13.17 2.95 26.52
N ILE A 132 13.41 4.10 25.88
CA ILE A 132 13.70 4.20 24.45
C ILE A 132 14.92 3.34 24.07
N ARG A 133 15.98 3.37 24.86
CA ARG A 133 17.19 2.55 24.60
C ARG A 133 16.97 1.06 24.78
N GLN A 134 16.03 0.67 25.62
CA GLN A 134 15.76 -0.73 25.97
C GLN A 134 14.46 -1.25 25.33
N ILE A 135 13.91 -0.52 24.36
CA ILE A 135 12.54 -0.76 23.89
C ILE A 135 12.34 -2.17 23.33
N ASP A 136 13.31 -2.71 22.60
CA ASP A 136 13.21 -4.04 21.99
C ASP A 136 13.12 -5.14 23.05
N ASP A 137 13.98 -5.08 24.06
CA ASP A 137 13.99 -6.04 25.18
C ASP A 137 12.69 -5.95 25.99
N ILE A 138 12.20 -4.73 26.19
CA ILE A 138 10.95 -4.48 26.92
C ILE A 138 9.75 -5.06 26.14
N LEU A 139 9.66 -4.79 24.84
CA LEU A 139 8.56 -5.30 24.03
C LEU A 139 8.56 -6.82 23.91
N GLU A 140 9.73 -7.45 23.77
CA GLU A 140 9.82 -8.90 23.74
C GLU A 140 9.46 -9.54 25.10
N ALA A 141 9.89 -8.93 26.19
CA ALA A 141 9.52 -9.38 27.53
C ALA A 141 8.01 -9.26 27.78
N VAL A 142 7.38 -8.16 27.36
CA VAL A 142 5.93 -7.94 27.47
C VAL A 142 5.19 -8.95 26.57
N LYS A 143 5.66 -9.18 25.36
CA LYS A 143 5.09 -10.20 24.45
C LYS A 143 5.14 -11.59 25.06
N SER A 144 6.27 -11.95 25.63
CA SER A 144 6.46 -13.23 26.33
C SER A 144 5.57 -13.35 27.56
N MET A 145 5.41 -12.27 28.34
CA MET A 145 4.52 -12.23 29.49
C MET A 145 3.07 -12.42 29.06
N THR A 146 2.64 -11.75 28.01
CA THR A 146 1.28 -11.89 27.48
C THR A 146 1.02 -13.32 27.02
N ARG A 147 1.94 -13.93 26.25
CA ARG A 147 1.83 -15.31 25.80
C ARG A 147 1.70 -16.30 26.98
N ARG A 148 2.45 -16.09 28.05
CA ARG A 148 2.32 -16.93 29.26
C ARG A 148 0.96 -16.78 29.93
N ASN A 149 0.45 -15.55 30.01
CA ASN A 149 -0.87 -15.30 30.63
C ASN A 149 -2.01 -15.93 29.83
N PHE A 150 -1.89 -15.96 28.49
CA PHE A 150 -2.86 -16.56 27.57
C PHE A 150 -2.42 -17.93 27.05
N SER A 151 -1.65 -18.68 27.85
CA SER A 151 -1.16 -20.02 27.45
C SER A 151 -2.24 -21.07 27.27
N HIS A 152 -3.49 -20.79 27.69
CA HIS A 152 -4.67 -21.61 27.44
C HIS A 152 -5.28 -21.40 26.04
N GLU A 153 -4.93 -20.32 25.35
CA GLU A 153 -5.26 -20.09 23.95
C GLU A 153 -4.16 -20.67 23.06
N SER A 154 -4.53 -21.16 21.87
CA SER A 154 -3.52 -21.58 20.90
C SER A 154 -2.71 -20.37 20.39
N THR A 155 -1.44 -20.57 20.15
CA THR A 155 -0.57 -19.54 19.52
C THR A 155 -1.01 -19.16 18.11
N ASP A 156 -1.81 -20.03 17.46
CA ASP A 156 -2.38 -19.77 16.13
C ASP A 156 -3.68 -18.95 16.21
N ASP A 157 -4.26 -18.79 17.39
CA ASP A 157 -5.52 -18.07 17.59
C ASP A 157 -5.34 -16.54 17.72
N TYR A 158 -4.09 -16.08 17.92
CA TYR A 158 -3.81 -14.66 18.03
C TYR A 158 -2.36 -14.31 17.70
N GLU A 159 -2.17 -13.07 17.26
CA GLU A 159 -0.87 -12.46 17.00
C GLU A 159 -0.74 -11.14 17.76
N ILE A 160 0.45 -10.88 18.33
CA ILE A 160 0.79 -9.61 18.99
C ILE A 160 1.90 -8.94 18.18
N LEU A 161 1.61 -7.74 17.71
CA LEU A 161 2.49 -6.93 16.87
C LEU A 161 2.78 -5.59 17.53
N PHE A 162 3.97 -5.05 17.27
CA PHE A 162 4.35 -3.70 17.67
C PHE A 162 4.90 -2.95 16.47
N ALA A 163 4.44 -1.71 16.28
CA ALA A 163 5.04 -0.77 15.34
C ALA A 163 5.54 0.45 16.09
N ILE A 164 6.81 0.84 15.86
CA ILE A 164 7.50 1.87 16.63
C ILE A 164 7.84 3.05 15.73
N TYR A 165 6.94 4.03 15.69
CA TYR A 165 7.16 5.27 14.97
C TYR A 165 8.18 6.16 15.71
N GLY A 166 9.01 6.83 14.91
CA GLY A 166 10.19 7.55 15.39
C GLY A 166 11.48 6.71 15.30
N ARG A 167 11.37 5.40 14.98
CA ARG A 167 12.51 4.52 14.77
C ARG A 167 12.37 3.73 13.45
N ASP A 168 11.61 2.67 13.45
CA ASP A 168 11.50 1.73 12.33
C ASP A 168 10.05 1.34 11.96
N GLY A 169 9.07 2.04 12.51
CA GLY A 169 7.65 1.72 12.31
C GLY A 169 7.15 1.76 10.86
N VAL A 170 7.89 2.42 9.95
CA VAL A 170 7.55 2.48 8.52
C VAL A 170 8.18 1.34 7.75
N MET A 171 9.49 1.13 7.89
CA MET A 171 10.24 0.17 7.08
C MET A 171 10.62 -1.12 7.82
N GLY A 172 10.36 -1.21 9.11
CA GLY A 172 10.68 -2.37 9.92
C GLY A 172 12.16 -2.76 9.81
N LYS A 173 12.43 -4.03 9.53
CA LYS A 173 13.80 -4.56 9.39
C LYS A 173 14.60 -3.95 8.24
N LEU A 174 13.94 -3.29 7.28
CA LEU A 174 14.57 -2.63 6.13
C LEU A 174 14.97 -1.19 6.40
N GLU A 175 14.72 -0.65 7.63
CA GLU A 175 15.11 0.70 8.00
C GLU A 175 16.63 0.90 7.84
N PRO A 176 17.07 1.84 6.98
CA PRO A 176 18.50 2.06 6.74
C PRO A 176 19.17 2.88 7.84
N ASN A 177 18.44 3.76 8.55
CA ASN A 177 18.98 4.69 9.54
C ASN A 177 18.86 4.14 10.97
N LYS A 178 19.52 3.02 11.24
CA LYS A 178 19.42 2.30 12.52
C LYS A 178 20.02 3.06 13.72
N ASP A 179 20.91 4.01 13.48
CA ASP A 179 21.60 4.77 14.52
C ASP A 179 20.86 6.04 14.98
N MET A 180 19.67 6.28 14.45
CA MET A 180 18.83 7.41 14.87
C MET A 180 18.50 7.32 16.36
N LYS A 181 18.71 8.44 17.07
CA LYS A 181 18.34 8.57 18.49
C LYS A 181 17.09 9.42 18.63
N PRO A 182 15.91 8.80 18.64
CA PRO A 182 14.67 9.55 18.79
C PRO A 182 14.58 10.13 20.22
N HIS A 183 13.95 11.30 20.35
CA HIS A 183 13.64 11.89 21.65
C HIS A 183 12.30 11.40 22.21
N GLU A 184 11.44 10.84 21.35
CA GLU A 184 10.19 10.18 21.73
C GLU A 184 9.87 9.06 20.73
N LEU A 185 9.07 8.09 21.16
CA LEU A 185 8.55 7.02 20.34
C LEU A 185 7.02 7.00 20.38
N GLY A 186 6.40 6.77 19.21
CA GLY A 186 5.02 6.34 19.10
C GLY A 186 4.98 4.82 18.98
N ILE A 187 4.25 4.16 19.88
CA ILE A 187 4.13 2.71 19.93
C ILE A 187 2.69 2.33 19.58
N ILE A 188 2.51 1.60 18.50
CA ILE A 188 1.25 0.93 18.21
C ILE A 188 1.35 -0.51 18.72
N ILE A 189 0.47 -0.84 19.64
CA ILE A 189 0.23 -2.21 20.11
C ILE A 189 -0.92 -2.73 19.27
N GLU A 190 -0.70 -3.80 18.52
CA GLU A 190 -1.71 -4.41 17.66
C GLU A 190 -1.89 -5.87 18.05
N VAL A 191 -3.13 -6.27 18.22
CA VAL A 191 -3.49 -7.67 18.43
C VAL A 191 -4.51 -8.08 17.38
N ILE A 192 -4.22 -9.16 16.67
CA ILE A 192 -5.14 -9.83 15.76
C ILE A 192 -5.52 -11.17 16.42
N ALA A 193 -6.82 -11.47 16.53
CA ALA A 193 -7.28 -12.71 17.11
C ALA A 193 -8.53 -13.23 16.40
N ARG A 194 -8.88 -14.50 16.63
CA ARG A 194 -10.04 -15.16 16.00
C ARG A 194 -11.38 -14.47 16.29
N THR A 195 -11.49 -13.75 17.42
CA THR A 195 -12.67 -12.96 17.79
C THR A 195 -12.26 -11.56 18.24
N GLN A 196 -13.18 -10.60 18.08
CA GLN A 196 -12.93 -9.23 18.55
C GLN A 196 -12.77 -9.16 20.08
N GLU A 197 -13.50 -9.98 20.82
CA GLU A 197 -13.42 -10.04 22.27
C GLU A 197 -12.04 -10.53 22.73
N LEU A 198 -11.51 -11.57 22.11
CA LEU A 198 -10.16 -12.07 22.41
C LEU A 198 -9.09 -11.04 22.05
N ALA A 199 -9.21 -10.38 20.89
CA ALA A 199 -8.30 -9.31 20.49
C ALA A 199 -8.31 -8.15 21.51
N ASN A 200 -9.49 -7.73 21.97
CA ASN A 200 -9.64 -6.68 22.98
C ASN A 200 -8.96 -7.10 24.30
N THR A 201 -9.21 -8.31 24.76
CA THR A 201 -8.70 -8.81 26.04
C THR A 201 -7.18 -8.91 26.04
N ILE A 202 -6.58 -9.48 24.98
CA ILE A 202 -5.13 -9.61 24.83
C ILE A 202 -4.48 -8.24 24.66
N CYS A 203 -5.07 -7.34 23.86
CA CYS A 203 -4.54 -6.00 23.65
C CYS A 203 -4.54 -5.20 24.96
N SER A 204 -5.61 -5.24 25.72
CA SER A 204 -5.72 -4.57 27.02
C SER A 204 -4.68 -5.09 28.03
N PHE A 205 -4.48 -6.40 28.09
CA PHE A 205 -3.45 -6.99 28.95
C PHE A 205 -2.04 -6.56 28.50
N THR A 206 -1.75 -6.64 27.19
CA THR A 206 -0.45 -6.27 26.62
C THR A 206 -0.14 -4.80 26.91
N ARG A 207 -1.09 -3.89 26.66
CA ARG A 207 -0.99 -2.46 26.93
C ARG A 207 -0.74 -2.19 28.42
N SER A 208 -1.51 -2.82 29.30
CA SER A 208 -1.35 -2.64 30.75
C SER A 208 0.00 -3.16 31.22
N SER A 209 0.43 -4.29 30.72
CA SER A 209 1.75 -4.87 31.01
C SER A 209 2.88 -3.95 30.58
N LEU A 210 2.80 -3.36 29.38
CA LEU A 210 3.80 -2.43 28.87
C LEU A 210 3.82 -1.12 29.68
N LEU A 211 2.64 -0.58 30.02
CA LEU A 211 2.50 0.63 30.83
C LEU A 211 3.23 0.54 32.17
N HIS A 212 3.16 -0.63 32.81
CA HIS A 212 3.70 -0.85 34.14
C HIS A 212 4.99 -1.69 34.14
N TYR A 213 5.54 -2.02 32.98
CA TYR A 213 6.73 -2.85 32.90
C TYR A 213 7.92 -2.23 33.62
N GLY A 214 8.55 -3.02 34.50
CA GLY A 214 9.77 -2.65 35.21
C GLY A 214 11.02 -2.95 34.39
N TYR A 215 11.86 -1.95 34.14
CA TYR A 215 13.14 -2.10 33.45
C TYR A 215 14.30 -1.47 34.25
N PRO A 216 15.54 -1.90 34.02
CA PRO A 216 16.69 -1.33 34.72
C PRO A 216 16.78 0.18 34.51
N GLY A 217 16.88 0.91 35.60
CA GLY A 217 16.96 2.39 35.62
C GLY A 217 15.61 3.12 35.59
N ARG A 218 14.48 2.40 35.59
CA ARG A 218 13.16 3.02 35.75
C ARG A 218 13.02 3.62 37.14
N ILE A 219 12.66 4.91 37.22
CA ILE A 219 12.48 5.64 38.48
C ILE A 219 10.99 5.84 38.78
N ALA A 220 10.15 5.99 37.76
CA ALA A 220 8.73 6.23 37.94
C ALA A 220 8.04 5.02 38.56
N THR A 221 7.20 5.29 39.58
CA THR A 221 6.33 4.27 40.22
C THR A 221 4.96 4.16 39.52
N ALA A 222 4.58 5.18 38.75
CA ALA A 222 3.41 5.18 37.89
C ALA A 222 3.73 4.60 36.47
N GLY A 223 2.77 4.60 35.55
CA GLY A 223 3.01 4.17 34.18
C GLY A 223 3.95 5.09 33.39
N ASN A 224 4.69 4.53 32.45
CA ASN A 224 5.65 5.24 31.61
C ASN A 224 5.17 5.52 30.18
N LEU A 225 3.89 5.30 29.92
CA LEU A 225 3.29 5.54 28.60
C LEU A 225 2.29 6.68 28.67
N ALA A 226 2.25 7.49 27.63
CA ALA A 226 1.23 8.50 27.39
C ALA A 226 0.21 7.96 26.40
N PHE A 227 -1.06 7.99 26.78
CA PHE A 227 -2.18 7.60 25.90
C PHE A 227 -2.92 8.86 25.45
N ARG A 228 -3.16 8.94 24.13
CA ARG A 228 -3.91 10.06 23.57
C ARG A 228 -5.41 9.88 23.66
N TYR A 229 -5.87 8.64 23.68
CA TYR A 229 -7.29 8.30 23.61
C TYR A 229 -7.79 7.64 24.89
N SER A 230 -9.06 7.88 25.22
CA SER A 230 -9.80 7.18 26.26
C SER A 230 -11.18 6.83 25.71
N PRO A 231 -11.54 5.56 25.55
CA PRO A 231 -10.75 4.37 25.89
C PRO A 231 -9.49 4.23 25.03
N SER A 232 -8.44 3.63 25.60
CA SER A 232 -7.13 3.49 24.93
C SER A 232 -7.05 2.31 23.97
N ASP A 233 -7.92 1.33 24.13
CA ASP A 233 -8.00 0.14 23.29
C ASP A 233 -9.12 0.33 22.27
N ILE A 234 -8.79 0.26 20.98
CA ILE A 234 -9.65 0.62 19.87
C ILE A 234 -9.92 -0.64 19.06
N PRO A 235 -11.14 -1.23 19.13
CA PRO A 235 -11.54 -2.30 18.24
C PRO A 235 -11.58 -1.79 16.79
N SER A 236 -10.81 -2.44 15.89
CA SER A 236 -10.70 -2.02 14.49
C SER A 236 -11.49 -2.92 13.53
N GLY A 237 -12.13 -3.97 14.05
CA GLY A 237 -12.97 -4.87 13.27
C GLY A 237 -12.18 -5.96 12.55
N GLU A 238 -12.76 -6.43 11.45
CA GLU A 238 -12.24 -7.56 10.67
C GLU A 238 -10.93 -7.24 9.97
N VAL A 239 -10.04 -8.24 9.90
CA VAL A 239 -8.75 -8.18 9.21
C VAL A 239 -8.74 -9.20 8.08
N TYR A 240 -8.25 -8.75 6.95
CA TYR A 240 -8.17 -9.57 5.74
C TYR A 240 -6.73 -9.62 5.25
N GLU A 241 -6.35 -10.75 4.65
CA GLU A 241 -5.11 -10.91 3.92
C GLU A 241 -5.39 -11.23 2.45
N PHE A 242 -4.46 -10.86 1.57
CA PHE A 242 -4.51 -11.28 0.18
C PHE A 242 -4.24 -12.79 0.11
N SER A 243 -5.18 -13.55 -0.48
CA SER A 243 -5.13 -15.02 -0.40
C SER A 243 -5.26 -15.72 -1.75
N LEU A 244 -5.70 -15.02 -2.77
CA LEU A 244 -5.91 -15.59 -4.10
C LEU A 244 -5.35 -14.65 -5.17
N TYR A 245 -4.48 -15.21 -5.99
CA TYR A 245 -4.07 -14.65 -7.27
C TYR A 245 -4.12 -15.75 -8.32
N HIS A 246 -4.99 -15.60 -9.31
CA HIS A 246 -5.16 -16.61 -10.36
C HIS A 246 -5.44 -15.96 -11.70
N LEU A 247 -4.85 -16.50 -12.78
CA LEU A 247 -5.20 -16.13 -14.14
C LEU A 247 -6.16 -17.20 -14.68
N LEU A 248 -7.40 -16.80 -14.93
CA LEU A 248 -8.44 -17.65 -15.51
C LEU A 248 -8.51 -17.40 -17.01
N THR A 249 -8.30 -18.43 -17.83
CA THR A 249 -8.55 -18.38 -19.28
C THR A 249 -10.04 -18.37 -19.53
N VAL A 250 -10.50 -17.46 -20.39
CA VAL A 250 -11.91 -17.32 -20.76
C VAL A 250 -12.05 -17.34 -22.28
N GLU A 251 -13.10 -18.02 -22.77
CA GLU A 251 -13.39 -18.15 -24.22
C GLU A 251 -13.95 -16.83 -24.77
N ASP A 252 -14.97 -16.26 -24.11
CA ASP A 252 -15.52 -14.94 -24.46
C ASP A 252 -15.56 -14.01 -23.23
N PRO A 253 -14.68 -13.00 -23.17
CA PRO A 253 -14.67 -12.05 -22.05
C PRO A 253 -15.96 -11.23 -21.92
N LYS A 254 -16.79 -11.13 -22.98
CA LYS A 254 -18.06 -10.39 -22.93
C LYS A 254 -19.13 -11.08 -22.11
N GLU A 255 -19.02 -12.38 -21.88
CA GLU A 255 -19.90 -13.10 -20.94
C GLU A 255 -19.73 -12.60 -19.52
N TYR A 256 -18.50 -12.25 -19.14
CA TYR A 256 -18.16 -11.74 -17.80
C TYR A 256 -18.24 -10.21 -17.71
N PHE A 257 -17.96 -9.50 -18.80
CA PHE A 257 -17.91 -8.04 -18.88
C PHE A 257 -18.80 -7.53 -20.03
N PRO A 258 -20.13 -7.53 -19.87
CA PRO A 258 -21.05 -7.07 -20.91
C PRO A 258 -20.84 -5.56 -21.19
N VAL A 259 -20.73 -5.23 -22.48
CA VAL A 259 -20.51 -3.85 -22.95
C VAL A 259 -21.77 -3.32 -23.59
N THR A 260 -22.27 -2.19 -23.11
CA THR A 260 -23.37 -1.43 -23.71
C THR A 260 -22.84 -0.16 -24.38
N LEU A 261 -23.10 -0.02 -25.66
CA LEU A 261 -22.81 1.22 -26.40
C LEU A 261 -24.04 2.13 -26.38
N LYS A 262 -23.85 3.41 -26.03
CA LYS A 262 -24.86 4.44 -26.16
C LYS A 262 -24.36 5.50 -27.12
N GLU A 263 -25.18 5.85 -28.11
CA GLU A 263 -24.96 7.03 -28.95
C GLU A 263 -25.34 8.27 -28.12
N LEU A 264 -24.44 9.23 -28.08
CA LEU A 264 -24.69 10.54 -27.53
C LEU A 264 -25.14 11.43 -28.66
N GLY A 265 -26.36 11.89 -28.58
CA GLY A 265 -26.97 12.81 -29.57
C GLY A 265 -26.37 14.20 -29.53
#